data_9a8b8f816f9cf766ef080b96b46ddb29
#
_entry.id   9a8b8f816f9cf766ef080b96b46ddb29
#
_cell.length_a   1.000
_cell.length_b   1.000
_cell.length_c   1.000
_cell.angle_alpha   90.00
_cell.angle_beta   90.00
_cell.angle_gamma   90.00
#
_symmetry.space_group_name_H-M   'P 1'
#
loop_
_entity.id
_entity.type
_entity.pdbx_description
1 polymer ?
#
loop_
_entity_poly.entity_id
_entity_poly.type
_entity_poly.pdbx_seq_one_letter_code
_entity_poly.pdbx_strand_id
1 'polypeptide(L)'
;MATRVIGAGSLARDLGHWRHAHDGDPDSAGRRSTRPAYLALAEGIRLLIHDGRAPLGVALPSERDLAATLGVSRTTITSTYALLREHGYLISRQGSRSTVALPRDVQHDGVKPARSILAMMGSPELPTVDMTYAAMAAPLEMQDAYSVALEGIPAYLGTHGMDPVGVLALREAIARRYTARGLPTEPDQILVTLGAQHGLRLLLNVLTVPAARVLIDHPTYPNAIEAIRDVGARPVPVPLRPEDPAGGWDLDGIRSAARQTAAGLAYLVPDYNNPTGLLLDADGRAELAAIARDTRMTIVIDESMADLGLGAEVPPPPVAAFAKGSEIVTIGSASKSFWGGLRVGWIRTSQALITKLLGIRSTVDLGTPVMDQLATVHLLEHAEAILDRRRDQLRSQRAALLDALAEELPDWRVTVGAGGMSVWAQLPTSVSTALAATAPNHGVLLAAGPRFGVQGAFERFLRLPFTHQEPELRLAVKAIASAYAALTPRAVDPLTPLTCY
;
A
#
# COMPACT_ATOMS: atom_id res chain seq x y z
N MET A 1 -1.89 -25.28 20.02
CA MET A 1 -2.34 -23.91 19.72
C MET A 1 -3.63 -23.98 18.93
N ALA A 2 -4.66 -23.26 19.33
CA ALA A 2 -5.93 -23.23 18.57
C ALA A 2 -5.70 -22.55 17.21
N THR A 3 -6.02 -23.23 16.12
CA THR A 3 -5.89 -22.69 14.78
C THR A 3 -6.88 -21.52 14.60
N ARG A 4 -6.37 -20.32 14.34
CA ARG A 4 -7.21 -19.14 14.05
C ARG A 4 -8.04 -19.44 12.79
N VAL A 5 -9.33 -19.08 12.79
CA VAL A 5 -10.26 -19.34 11.69
C VAL A 5 -10.80 -18.02 11.16
N ILE A 6 -10.78 -17.83 9.84
CA ILE A 6 -11.50 -16.72 9.20
C ILE A 6 -12.99 -17.04 9.21
N GLY A 7 -13.82 -16.08 9.67
CA GLY A 7 -15.28 -16.20 9.60
C GLY A 7 -15.80 -16.14 8.16
N ALA A 8 -16.82 -16.94 7.81
CA ALA A 8 -17.40 -16.97 6.46
C ALA A 8 -17.89 -15.58 6.01
N GLY A 9 -18.51 -14.81 6.90
CA GLY A 9 -18.96 -13.45 6.62
C GLY A 9 -17.80 -12.44 6.41
N SER A 10 -16.66 -12.64 7.10
CA SER A 10 -15.47 -11.83 6.87
C SER A 10 -14.87 -12.11 5.50
N LEU A 11 -14.65 -13.38 5.20
CA LEU A 11 -14.12 -13.81 3.90
C LEU A 11 -15.02 -13.35 2.74
N ALA A 12 -16.34 -13.43 2.90
CA ALA A 12 -17.29 -12.97 1.88
C ALA A 12 -17.22 -11.46 1.64
N ARG A 13 -17.06 -10.65 2.69
CA ARG A 13 -16.84 -9.19 2.55
C ARG A 13 -15.52 -8.88 1.86
N ASP A 14 -14.46 -9.59 2.22
CA ASP A 14 -13.13 -9.40 1.66
C ASP A 14 -13.05 -9.83 0.20
N LEU A 15 -13.85 -10.80 -0.22
CA LEU A 15 -14.01 -11.23 -1.61
C LEU A 15 -14.76 -10.20 -2.47
N GLY A 16 -15.59 -9.33 -1.87
CA GLY A 16 -16.33 -8.31 -2.60
C GLY A 16 -17.16 -8.89 -3.75
N HIS A 17 -17.12 -8.23 -4.90
CA HIS A 17 -17.83 -8.65 -6.12
C HIS A 17 -17.02 -9.70 -6.92
N TRP A 18 -16.70 -10.84 -6.33
CA TRP A 18 -15.95 -11.92 -6.98
C TRP A 18 -16.66 -12.55 -8.21
N ARG A 19 -17.98 -12.38 -8.31
CA ARG A 19 -18.75 -12.69 -9.53
C ARG A 19 -18.68 -11.48 -10.45
N HIS A 20 -18.44 -11.71 -11.73
CA HIS A 20 -18.44 -10.63 -12.72
C HIS A 20 -19.74 -9.81 -12.67
N ALA A 21 -19.64 -8.51 -12.88
CA ALA A 21 -20.68 -7.48 -12.76
C ALA A 21 -21.87 -7.61 -13.75
N HIS A 22 -22.17 -8.79 -14.26
CA HIS A 22 -23.35 -9.04 -15.10
C HIS A 22 -24.63 -9.31 -14.31
N ASP A 23 -24.57 -9.47 -13.00
CA ASP A 23 -25.77 -9.69 -12.17
C ASP A 23 -26.43 -8.39 -11.67
N GLY A 24 -25.96 -7.20 -12.07
CA GLY A 24 -26.43 -5.91 -11.62
C GLY A 24 -27.18 -5.03 -12.63
N ASP A 25 -27.33 -5.48 -13.88
CA ASP A 25 -28.12 -4.77 -14.88
C ASP A 25 -29.47 -5.46 -15.05
N PRO A 26 -30.61 -4.79 -14.72
CA PRO A 26 -31.95 -5.38 -14.86
C PRO A 26 -32.29 -5.84 -16.29
N ASP A 27 -31.56 -5.35 -17.32
CA ASP A 27 -31.77 -5.72 -18.73
C ASP A 27 -30.86 -6.85 -19.22
N SER A 28 -29.96 -7.38 -18.38
CA SER A 28 -29.04 -8.47 -18.76
C SER A 28 -29.52 -9.89 -18.38
N ALA A 29 -30.79 -10.07 -18.11
CA ALA A 29 -31.39 -11.35 -17.76
C ALA A 29 -31.32 -12.37 -18.94
N GLY A 30 -30.09 -12.87 -19.23
CA GLY A 30 -29.97 -13.91 -20.28
C GLY A 30 -28.56 -14.39 -20.61
N ARG A 31 -27.51 -13.73 -20.19
CA ARG A 31 -26.12 -14.18 -20.48
C ARG A 31 -25.40 -14.63 -19.22
N ARG A 32 -25.40 -15.92 -18.94
CA ARG A 32 -24.56 -16.55 -17.91
C ARG A 32 -23.10 -16.34 -18.28
N SER A 33 -22.30 -15.87 -17.33
CA SER A 33 -20.83 -15.88 -17.44
C SER A 33 -20.38 -17.26 -17.92
N THR A 34 -19.58 -17.33 -18.99
CA THR A 34 -19.06 -18.58 -19.55
C THR A 34 -18.00 -19.22 -18.65
N ARG A 35 -17.51 -18.49 -17.64
CA ARG A 35 -16.47 -18.97 -16.71
C ARG A 35 -17.12 -19.67 -15.50
N PRO A 36 -16.70 -20.90 -15.16
CA PRO A 36 -17.20 -21.60 -13.98
C PRO A 36 -16.99 -20.81 -12.69
N ALA A 37 -18.03 -20.69 -11.85
CA ALA A 37 -18.02 -19.91 -10.62
C ALA A 37 -16.90 -20.32 -9.63
N TYR A 38 -16.53 -21.61 -9.60
CA TYR A 38 -15.47 -22.10 -8.75
C TYR A 38 -14.07 -21.57 -9.13
N LEU A 39 -13.82 -21.30 -10.43
CA LEU A 39 -12.57 -20.70 -10.89
C LEU A 39 -12.45 -19.24 -10.45
N ALA A 40 -13.51 -18.46 -10.62
CA ALA A 40 -13.55 -17.06 -10.20
C ALA A 40 -13.38 -16.93 -8.68
N LEU A 41 -14.02 -17.83 -7.93
CA LEU A 41 -13.90 -17.84 -6.48
C LEU A 41 -12.50 -18.29 -6.00
N ALA A 42 -11.90 -19.28 -6.66
CA ALA A 42 -10.54 -19.70 -6.35
C ALA A 42 -9.53 -18.58 -6.58
N GLU A 43 -9.69 -17.82 -7.66
CA GLU A 43 -8.86 -16.66 -7.93
C GLU A 43 -9.05 -15.54 -6.92
N GLY A 44 -10.28 -15.24 -6.54
CA GLY A 44 -10.56 -14.26 -5.50
C GLY A 44 -9.92 -14.65 -4.16
N ILE A 45 -10.05 -15.90 -3.72
CA ILE A 45 -9.40 -16.38 -2.48
C ILE A 45 -7.86 -16.35 -2.61
N ARG A 46 -7.32 -16.73 -3.76
CA ARG A 46 -5.89 -16.66 -4.05
C ARG A 46 -5.36 -15.25 -3.91
N LEU A 47 -6.07 -14.25 -4.47
CA LEU A 47 -5.72 -12.84 -4.34
C LEU A 47 -5.71 -12.40 -2.88
N LEU A 48 -6.71 -12.80 -2.07
CA LEU A 48 -6.74 -12.50 -0.65
C LEU A 48 -5.57 -13.12 0.13
N ILE A 49 -5.09 -14.29 -0.28
CA ILE A 49 -3.90 -14.92 0.29
C ILE A 49 -2.66 -14.10 -0.03
N HIS A 50 -2.48 -13.69 -1.28
CA HIS A 50 -1.33 -12.87 -1.69
C HIS A 50 -1.34 -11.48 -1.09
N ASP A 51 -2.52 -10.89 -0.93
CA ASP A 51 -2.71 -9.59 -0.30
C ASP A 51 -2.53 -9.63 1.23
N GLY A 52 -2.36 -10.83 1.82
CA GLY A 52 -2.26 -10.99 3.27
C GLY A 52 -3.59 -10.87 4.01
N ARG A 53 -4.71 -10.61 3.29
CA ARG A 53 -6.06 -10.55 3.89
C ARG A 53 -6.58 -11.91 4.32
N ALA A 54 -6.09 -12.98 3.70
CA ALA A 54 -6.20 -14.35 4.20
C ALA A 54 -4.81 -14.85 4.65
N PRO A 55 -4.41 -14.62 5.92
CA PRO A 55 -3.05 -14.86 6.38
C PRO A 55 -2.65 -16.34 6.33
N LEU A 56 -1.34 -16.58 6.13
CA LEU A 56 -0.79 -17.94 6.16
C LEU A 56 -1.01 -18.62 7.52
N GLY A 57 -1.29 -19.92 7.49
CA GLY A 57 -1.55 -20.71 8.70
C GLY A 57 -2.94 -20.53 9.31
N VAL A 58 -3.77 -19.65 8.77
CA VAL A 58 -5.15 -19.47 9.22
C VAL A 58 -6.08 -20.45 8.48
N ALA A 59 -7.07 -21.02 9.18
CA ALA A 59 -8.03 -21.91 8.57
C ALA A 59 -9.15 -21.13 7.87
N LEU A 60 -9.53 -21.57 6.67
CA LEU A 60 -10.70 -21.08 5.97
C LEU A 60 -12.00 -21.61 6.60
N PRO A 61 -13.15 -20.94 6.36
CA PRO A 61 -14.47 -21.42 6.78
C PRO A 61 -14.77 -22.82 6.26
N SER A 62 -15.69 -23.52 6.89
CA SER A 62 -16.15 -24.80 6.35
C SER A 62 -16.82 -24.60 4.98
N GLU A 63 -16.73 -25.60 4.11
CA GLU A 63 -17.37 -25.56 2.79
C GLU A 63 -18.87 -25.24 2.89
N ARG A 64 -19.53 -25.75 3.92
CA ARG A 64 -20.96 -25.52 4.20
C ARG A 64 -21.23 -24.06 4.58
N ASP A 65 -20.43 -23.50 5.50
CA ASP A 65 -20.64 -22.15 5.98
C ASP A 65 -20.34 -21.11 4.90
N LEU A 66 -19.28 -21.34 4.10
CA LEU A 66 -18.93 -20.44 3.01
C LEU A 66 -19.96 -20.52 1.87
N ALA A 67 -20.46 -21.72 1.53
CA ALA A 67 -21.49 -21.90 0.51
C ALA A 67 -22.77 -21.14 0.91
N ALA A 68 -23.20 -21.28 2.17
CA ALA A 68 -24.38 -20.58 2.68
C ALA A 68 -24.19 -19.06 2.64
N THR A 69 -23.00 -18.56 3.04
CA THR A 69 -22.72 -17.11 3.09
C THR A 69 -22.63 -16.46 1.71
N LEU A 70 -22.06 -17.17 0.71
CA LEU A 70 -21.89 -16.66 -0.66
C LEU A 70 -23.09 -16.95 -1.56
N GLY A 71 -24.08 -17.72 -1.09
CA GLY A 71 -25.24 -18.12 -1.90
C GLY A 71 -24.88 -18.99 -3.11
N VAL A 72 -23.89 -19.89 -2.96
CA VAL A 72 -23.44 -20.82 -3.99
C VAL A 72 -23.65 -22.27 -3.58
N SER A 73 -23.56 -23.21 -4.54
CA SER A 73 -23.64 -24.63 -4.22
C SER A 73 -22.42 -25.08 -3.39
N ARG A 74 -22.59 -26.07 -2.51
CA ARG A 74 -21.49 -26.67 -1.78
C ARG A 74 -20.45 -27.28 -2.72
N THR A 75 -20.87 -27.85 -3.84
CA THR A 75 -19.99 -28.37 -4.90
C THR A 75 -19.08 -27.28 -5.49
N THR A 76 -19.58 -26.05 -5.65
CA THR A 76 -18.75 -24.91 -6.08
C THR A 76 -17.61 -24.65 -5.08
N ILE A 77 -17.88 -24.62 -3.79
CA ILE A 77 -16.85 -24.41 -2.76
C ILE A 77 -15.90 -25.61 -2.68
N THR A 78 -16.40 -26.82 -2.77
CA THR A 78 -15.56 -28.04 -2.79
C THR A 78 -14.58 -28.02 -3.95
N SER A 79 -15.05 -27.67 -5.18
CA SER A 79 -14.20 -27.53 -6.36
C SER A 79 -13.20 -26.38 -6.22
N THR A 80 -13.63 -25.24 -5.63
CA THR A 80 -12.75 -24.10 -5.32
C THR A 80 -11.60 -24.52 -4.36
N TYR A 81 -11.93 -25.20 -3.26
CA TYR A 81 -10.94 -25.65 -2.30
C TYR A 81 -10.05 -26.77 -2.84
N ALA A 82 -10.59 -27.63 -3.70
CA ALA A 82 -9.81 -28.65 -4.39
C ALA A 82 -8.75 -28.02 -5.29
N LEU A 83 -9.14 -27.05 -6.12
CA LEU A 83 -8.25 -26.31 -7.01
C LEU A 83 -7.16 -25.54 -6.22
N LEU A 84 -7.54 -24.89 -5.14
CA LEU A 84 -6.59 -24.19 -4.27
C LEU A 84 -5.59 -25.16 -3.59
N ARG A 85 -6.01 -26.38 -3.26
CA ARG A 85 -5.13 -27.44 -2.73
C ARG A 85 -4.20 -27.98 -3.81
N GLU A 86 -4.70 -28.23 -4.99
CA GLU A 86 -3.92 -28.66 -6.15
C GLU A 86 -2.80 -27.67 -6.47
N HIS A 87 -3.10 -26.38 -6.38
CA HIS A 87 -2.13 -25.31 -6.59
C HIS A 87 -1.31 -24.95 -5.35
N GLY A 88 -1.43 -25.70 -4.23
CA GLY A 88 -0.61 -25.51 -3.02
C GLY A 88 -1.01 -24.33 -2.12
N TYR A 89 -2.14 -23.65 -2.38
CA TYR A 89 -2.62 -22.53 -1.57
C TYR A 89 -3.39 -22.97 -0.32
N LEU A 90 -3.82 -24.22 -0.27
CA LEU A 90 -4.45 -24.81 0.91
C LEU A 90 -3.80 -26.15 1.28
N ILE A 91 -3.62 -26.36 2.56
CA ILE A 91 -3.22 -27.66 3.13
C ILE A 91 -4.40 -28.16 3.97
N SER A 92 -4.81 -29.42 3.72
CA SER A 92 -5.82 -30.09 4.55
C SER A 92 -5.25 -31.37 5.14
N ARG A 93 -5.48 -31.58 6.44
CA ARG A 93 -5.29 -32.89 7.08
C ARG A 93 -6.65 -33.56 7.24
N GLN A 94 -6.69 -34.87 7.16
CA GLN A 94 -7.93 -35.63 7.31
C GLN A 94 -8.65 -35.25 8.61
N GLY A 95 -9.91 -34.82 8.52
CA GLY A 95 -10.70 -34.37 9.67
C GLY A 95 -10.46 -32.91 10.13
N SER A 96 -9.61 -32.13 9.45
CA SER A 96 -9.35 -30.71 9.79
C SER A 96 -9.82 -29.74 8.71
N ARG A 97 -9.99 -28.46 9.09
CA ARG A 97 -10.27 -27.38 8.13
C ARG A 97 -9.08 -27.13 7.22
N SER A 98 -9.36 -26.68 5.98
CA SER A 98 -8.31 -26.27 5.03
C SER A 98 -7.59 -25.04 5.57
N THR A 99 -6.28 -25.10 5.65
CA THR A 99 -5.41 -24.03 6.18
C THR A 99 -4.70 -23.36 5.03
N VAL A 100 -4.64 -22.03 5.04
CA VAL A 100 -3.96 -21.22 4.05
C VAL A 100 -2.46 -21.50 4.06
N ALA A 101 -1.90 -21.72 2.87
CA ALA A 101 -0.49 -21.98 2.62
C ALA A 101 -0.02 -21.26 1.35
N LEU A 102 1.26 -21.35 1.05
CA LEU A 102 1.83 -21.00 -0.26
C LEU A 102 2.43 -22.24 -0.92
N PRO A 103 2.43 -22.31 -2.26
CA PRO A 103 3.11 -23.36 -3.00
C PRO A 103 4.57 -23.50 -2.59
N ARG A 104 5.06 -24.74 -2.44
CA ARG A 104 6.42 -25.01 -1.95
C ARG A 104 7.51 -24.93 -3.01
N ASP A 105 7.15 -24.91 -4.30
CA ASP A 105 8.11 -24.95 -5.38
C ASP A 105 8.54 -23.55 -5.81
N VAL A 106 9.48 -23.00 -5.05
CA VAL A 106 10.31 -21.87 -5.51
C VAL A 106 11.76 -22.34 -5.50
N GLN A 107 12.18 -22.96 -6.57
CA GLN A 107 13.61 -23.18 -6.81
C GLN A 107 14.27 -21.84 -7.13
N HIS A 108 15.26 -21.47 -6.31
CA HIS A 108 16.09 -20.29 -6.52
C HIS A 108 17.16 -20.57 -7.57
N ASP A 109 16.87 -20.36 -8.84
CA ASP A 109 17.86 -20.29 -9.89
C ASP A 109 18.33 -18.85 -10.09
N GLY A 110 19.48 -18.53 -9.51
CA GLY A 110 20.20 -17.27 -9.76
C GLY A 110 19.51 -16.00 -9.24
N VAL A 111 20.25 -14.92 -9.06
CA VAL A 111 19.73 -13.60 -8.67
C VAL A 111 18.92 -13.00 -9.82
N LYS A 112 17.72 -13.51 -10.04
CA LYS A 112 16.69 -12.77 -10.77
C LYS A 112 16.12 -11.74 -9.79
N PRO A 113 15.86 -10.49 -10.23
CA PRO A 113 15.17 -9.53 -9.38
C PRO A 113 13.94 -10.21 -8.80
N ALA A 114 13.73 -10.03 -7.50
CA ALA A 114 12.62 -10.68 -6.78
C ALA A 114 11.32 -10.38 -7.53
N ARG A 115 10.88 -11.31 -8.34
CA ARG A 115 9.53 -11.25 -8.89
C ARG A 115 8.60 -11.32 -7.69
N SER A 116 7.61 -10.45 -7.63
CA SER A 116 6.60 -10.59 -6.59
C SER A 116 6.04 -12.02 -6.66
N ILE A 117 5.58 -12.54 -5.53
CA ILE A 117 4.95 -13.86 -5.49
C ILE A 117 3.82 -13.95 -6.54
N LEU A 118 3.13 -12.82 -6.80
CA LEU A 118 2.16 -12.69 -7.87
C LEU A 118 2.78 -12.83 -9.29
N ALA A 119 3.98 -12.30 -9.54
CA ALA A 119 4.67 -12.45 -10.83
C ALA A 119 5.08 -13.91 -11.12
N MET A 120 5.24 -14.74 -10.08
CA MET A 120 5.52 -16.17 -10.23
C MET A 120 4.29 -16.99 -10.65
N MET A 121 3.11 -16.38 -10.67
CA MET A 121 1.82 -17.02 -10.93
C MET A 121 1.24 -16.66 -12.29
N GLY A 122 1.85 -15.71 -13.00
CA GLY A 122 1.55 -15.45 -14.40
C GLY A 122 1.98 -16.61 -15.29
N SER A 123 1.41 -16.71 -16.49
CA SER A 123 1.84 -17.67 -17.48
C SER A 123 3.35 -17.54 -17.68
N PRO A 124 4.15 -18.62 -17.58
CA PRO A 124 5.61 -18.54 -17.68
C PRO A 124 6.10 -18.00 -19.04
N GLU A 125 5.23 -17.89 -20.01
CA GLU A 125 5.54 -17.48 -21.38
C GLU A 125 5.32 -15.99 -21.65
N LEU A 126 4.63 -15.23 -20.75
CA LEU A 126 4.37 -13.80 -20.95
C LEU A 126 5.29 -12.94 -20.08
N PRO A 127 5.90 -11.88 -20.65
CA PRO A 127 6.59 -10.88 -19.87
C PRO A 127 5.57 -10.21 -18.93
N THR A 128 5.79 -10.29 -17.62
CA THR A 128 4.85 -9.81 -16.60
C THR A 128 5.37 -8.52 -15.99
N VAL A 129 4.59 -7.44 -16.14
CA VAL A 129 4.85 -6.16 -15.47
C VAL A 129 4.14 -6.12 -14.12
N ASP A 130 4.90 -5.89 -13.04
CA ASP A 130 4.35 -5.84 -11.68
C ASP A 130 3.96 -4.42 -11.26
N MET A 131 2.69 -4.08 -11.42
CA MET A 131 2.10 -2.80 -10.99
C MET A 131 1.59 -2.83 -9.54
N THR A 132 1.87 -3.89 -8.77
CA THR A 132 1.41 -3.99 -7.37
C THR A 132 2.25 -3.16 -6.41
N TYR A 133 3.48 -2.80 -6.79
CA TYR A 133 4.41 -2.00 -5.99
C TYR A 133 4.66 -0.63 -6.63
N ALA A 134 4.67 0.42 -5.80
CA ALA A 134 5.17 1.73 -6.16
C ALA A 134 6.58 1.88 -5.56
N ALA A 135 7.59 1.44 -6.26
CA ALA A 135 8.99 1.47 -5.83
C ALA A 135 9.92 1.65 -7.04
N MET A 136 10.98 2.42 -6.85
CA MET A 136 11.99 2.68 -7.88
C MET A 136 13.24 1.82 -7.64
N ALA A 137 13.99 1.55 -8.72
CA ALA A 137 15.33 1.01 -8.63
C ALA A 137 16.27 1.94 -7.85
N ALA A 138 17.40 1.42 -7.37
CA ALA A 138 18.42 2.22 -6.69
C ALA A 138 18.94 3.36 -7.60
N PRO A 139 19.27 4.54 -7.03
CA PRO A 139 19.96 5.59 -7.76
C PRO A 139 21.41 5.20 -8.06
N LEU A 140 22.03 5.89 -9.01
CA LEU A 140 23.43 5.61 -9.39
C LEU A 140 24.38 5.80 -8.21
N GLU A 141 24.10 6.73 -7.32
CA GLU A 141 24.88 7.05 -6.12
C GLU A 141 24.87 5.96 -5.04
N MET A 142 24.07 4.93 -5.21
CA MET A 142 23.95 3.87 -4.19
C MET A 142 25.26 3.11 -4.00
N GLN A 143 26.03 2.88 -5.08
CA GLN A 143 27.33 2.21 -4.99
C GLN A 143 28.32 3.06 -4.20
N ASP A 144 28.37 4.37 -4.48
CA ASP A 144 29.23 5.31 -3.78
C ASP A 144 28.84 5.43 -2.31
N ALA A 145 27.51 5.48 -2.01
CA ALA A 145 27.02 5.52 -0.65
C ALA A 145 27.46 4.31 0.18
N TYR A 146 27.43 3.10 -0.39
CA TYR A 146 27.92 1.91 0.29
C TYR A 146 29.45 1.89 0.40
N SER A 147 30.18 2.43 -0.58
CA SER A 147 31.63 2.54 -0.50
C SER A 147 32.06 3.46 0.65
N VAL A 148 31.45 4.63 0.76
CA VAL A 148 31.69 5.57 1.87
C VAL A 148 31.25 4.97 3.21
N ALA A 149 30.13 4.27 3.25
CA ALA A 149 29.69 3.58 4.46
C ALA A 149 30.69 2.52 4.93
N LEU A 150 31.28 1.77 4.00
CA LEU A 150 32.32 0.78 4.31
C LEU A 150 33.56 1.42 4.92
N GLU A 151 33.98 2.59 4.45
CA GLU A 151 35.08 3.36 5.03
C GLU A 151 34.76 3.85 6.46
N GLY A 152 33.49 4.12 6.77
CA GLY A 152 33.01 4.54 8.09
C GLY A 152 32.85 3.40 9.11
N ILE A 153 32.70 2.17 8.67
CA ILE A 153 32.44 0.99 9.53
C ILE A 153 33.50 0.75 10.62
N PRO A 154 34.82 0.96 10.40
CA PRO A 154 35.82 0.71 11.44
C PRO A 154 35.54 1.39 12.77
N ALA A 155 34.91 2.56 12.77
CA ALA A 155 34.54 3.28 14.00
C ALA A 155 33.55 2.51 14.90
N TYR A 156 32.80 1.57 14.33
CA TYR A 156 31.75 0.80 15.02
C TYR A 156 32.17 -0.63 15.35
N LEU A 157 33.22 -1.17 14.71
CA LEU A 157 33.65 -2.58 14.90
C LEU A 157 34.18 -2.86 16.31
N GLY A 158 34.61 -1.84 17.05
CA GLY A 158 35.01 -1.96 18.44
C GLY A 158 33.85 -2.01 19.45
N THR A 159 32.61 -1.88 18.98
CA THR A 159 31.37 -1.93 19.79
C THR A 159 30.59 -3.22 19.51
N HIS A 160 29.50 -3.44 20.23
CA HIS A 160 28.59 -4.56 19.92
C HIS A 160 27.72 -4.34 18.66
N GLY A 161 27.80 -3.15 18.00
CA GLY A 161 27.09 -2.84 16.74
C GLY A 161 25.57 -2.63 16.89
N MET A 162 25.00 -2.81 18.07
CA MET A 162 23.58 -2.60 18.34
C MET A 162 23.35 -1.18 18.86
N ASP A 163 22.59 -0.39 18.09
CA ASP A 163 22.17 0.95 18.49
C ASP A 163 20.64 1.05 18.37
N PRO A 164 19.92 0.95 19.48
CA PRO A 164 18.46 0.96 19.44
C PRO A 164 17.86 2.33 19.10
N VAL A 165 18.64 3.43 19.18
CA VAL A 165 18.18 4.77 18.78
C VAL A 165 18.51 5.03 17.30
N GLY A 166 19.63 4.48 16.85
CA GLY A 166 20.23 4.72 15.56
C GLY A 166 21.47 5.62 15.65
N VAL A 167 22.42 5.42 14.72
CA VAL A 167 23.71 6.12 14.73
C VAL A 167 23.51 7.64 14.72
N LEU A 168 24.32 8.33 15.54
CA LEU A 168 24.18 9.76 15.74
C LEU A 168 24.27 10.54 14.44
N ALA A 169 25.22 10.20 13.56
CA ALA A 169 25.39 10.86 12.27
C ALA A 169 24.10 10.85 11.42
N LEU A 170 23.36 9.73 11.40
CA LEU A 170 22.09 9.66 10.69
C LEU A 170 21.01 10.50 11.35
N ARG A 171 20.91 10.47 12.69
CA ARG A 171 19.94 11.28 13.42
C ARG A 171 20.18 12.78 13.21
N GLU A 172 21.44 13.22 13.20
CA GLU A 172 21.83 14.58 12.86
C GLU A 172 21.47 14.96 11.41
N ALA A 173 21.76 14.09 10.44
CA ALA A 173 21.41 14.34 9.04
C ALA A 173 19.88 14.49 8.85
N ILE A 174 19.09 13.65 9.50
CA ILE A 174 17.63 13.72 9.48
C ILE A 174 17.15 15.01 10.18
N ALA A 175 17.71 15.36 11.34
CA ALA A 175 17.34 16.56 12.08
C ALA A 175 17.63 17.84 11.27
N ARG A 176 18.81 17.93 10.62
CA ARG A 176 19.13 19.02 9.68
C ARG A 176 18.11 19.15 8.56
N ARG A 177 17.66 18.00 8.00
CA ARG A 177 16.67 18.01 6.93
C ARG A 177 15.30 18.53 7.38
N TYR A 178 14.83 18.16 8.57
CA TYR A 178 13.60 18.74 9.13
C TYR A 178 13.74 20.23 9.40
N THR A 179 14.85 20.65 9.94
CA THR A 179 15.14 22.08 10.23
C THR A 179 15.14 22.89 8.92
N ALA A 180 15.74 22.37 7.84
CA ALA A 180 15.73 23.00 6.52
C ALA A 180 14.31 23.11 5.92
N ARG A 181 13.39 22.19 6.27
CA ARG A 181 11.98 22.23 5.88
C ARG A 181 11.10 23.09 6.81
N GLY A 182 11.69 23.88 7.72
CA GLY A 182 10.97 24.79 8.62
C GLY A 182 10.47 24.13 9.92
N LEU A 183 10.98 22.96 10.28
CA LEU A 183 10.68 22.26 11.54
C LEU A 183 11.96 22.07 12.35
N PRO A 184 12.34 23.01 13.26
CA PRO A 184 13.50 22.84 14.14
C PRO A 184 13.46 21.48 14.85
N THR A 185 14.53 20.71 14.71
CA THR A 185 14.57 19.33 15.19
C THR A 185 15.98 19.02 15.71
N GLU A 186 16.03 18.41 16.89
CA GLU A 186 17.27 17.93 17.51
C GLU A 186 17.44 16.43 17.27
N PRO A 187 18.65 15.89 17.22
CA PRO A 187 18.92 14.47 17.02
C PRO A 187 18.21 13.55 18.03
N ASP A 188 17.97 14.04 19.25
CA ASP A 188 17.27 13.29 20.31
C ASP A 188 15.76 13.15 20.09
N GLN A 189 15.24 13.83 19.10
CA GLN A 189 13.85 13.69 18.64
C GLN A 189 13.70 12.66 17.52
N ILE A 190 14.79 11.99 17.12
CA ILE A 190 14.81 11.02 16.01
C ILE A 190 15.09 9.62 16.55
N LEU A 191 14.24 8.67 16.17
CA LEU A 191 14.43 7.23 16.37
C LEU A 191 14.51 6.55 14.99
N VAL A 192 15.67 5.98 14.68
CA VAL A 192 15.86 5.25 13.41
C VAL A 192 15.16 3.91 13.46
N THR A 193 14.52 3.51 12.36
CA THR A 193 13.73 2.28 12.25
C THR A 193 14.05 1.50 10.97
N LEU A 194 13.60 0.25 10.87
CA LEU A 194 13.69 -0.59 9.67
C LEU A 194 12.64 -0.19 8.60
N GLY A 195 12.63 1.09 8.22
CA GLY A 195 11.64 1.70 7.32
C GLY A 195 10.39 2.19 8.05
N ALA A 196 9.55 2.96 7.34
CA ALA A 196 8.33 3.57 7.87
C ALA A 196 7.34 2.54 8.43
N GLN A 197 7.17 1.38 7.78
CA GLN A 197 6.28 0.31 8.24
C GLN A 197 6.64 -0.20 9.64
N HIS A 198 7.94 -0.37 9.91
CA HIS A 198 8.42 -0.73 11.23
C HIS A 198 8.15 0.40 12.25
N GLY A 199 8.40 1.65 11.87
CA GLY A 199 8.08 2.82 12.69
C GLY A 199 6.60 2.88 13.07
N LEU A 200 5.71 2.65 12.08
CA LEU A 200 4.26 2.56 12.33
C LEU A 200 3.93 1.45 13.31
N ARG A 201 4.52 0.26 13.15
CA ARG A 201 4.27 -0.87 14.05
C ARG A 201 4.68 -0.58 15.49
N LEU A 202 5.85 0.03 15.69
CA LEU A 202 6.30 0.45 17.02
C LEU A 202 5.34 1.47 17.65
N LEU A 203 4.89 2.47 16.89
CA LEU A 203 3.93 3.48 17.35
C LEU A 203 2.58 2.86 17.72
N LEU A 204 2.05 1.97 16.90
CA LEU A 204 0.80 1.28 17.19
C LEU A 204 0.90 0.46 18.48
N ASN A 205 2.00 -0.24 18.73
CA ASN A 205 2.20 -1.01 19.95
C ASN A 205 2.25 -0.14 21.23
N VAL A 206 2.72 1.12 21.13
CA VAL A 206 2.81 2.04 22.28
C VAL A 206 1.55 2.86 22.46
N LEU A 207 0.91 3.28 21.35
CA LEU A 207 -0.15 4.28 21.36
C LEU A 207 -1.56 3.68 21.28
N THR A 208 -1.69 2.36 21.10
CA THR A 208 -3.00 1.72 21.00
C THR A 208 -3.16 0.58 22.00
N VAL A 209 -4.42 0.25 22.25
CA VAL A 209 -4.84 -0.94 22.99
C VAL A 209 -5.85 -1.72 22.13
N PRO A 210 -6.09 -3.01 22.40
CA PRO A 210 -7.11 -3.77 21.67
C PRO A 210 -8.46 -3.06 21.67
N ALA A 211 -9.14 -3.07 20.52
CA ALA A 211 -10.40 -2.36 20.23
C ALA A 211 -10.30 -0.82 20.18
N ALA A 212 -9.13 -0.21 20.37
CA ALA A 212 -8.95 1.23 20.13
C ALA A 212 -9.36 1.60 18.69
N ARG A 213 -9.88 2.81 18.52
CA ARG A 213 -10.22 3.36 17.22
C ARG A 213 -9.07 4.22 16.71
N VAL A 214 -8.67 3.98 15.45
CA VAL A 214 -7.61 4.73 14.78
C VAL A 214 -8.19 5.34 13.51
N LEU A 215 -8.21 6.67 13.43
CA LEU A 215 -8.65 7.38 12.23
C LEU A 215 -7.62 7.18 11.11
N ILE A 216 -8.10 7.00 9.89
CA ILE A 216 -7.28 6.85 8.70
C ILE A 216 -7.87 7.64 7.53
N ASP A 217 -7.01 8.14 6.64
CA ASP A 217 -7.42 8.57 5.31
C ASP A 217 -8.13 7.43 4.56
N HIS A 218 -9.09 7.74 3.71
CA HIS A 218 -9.82 6.73 2.94
C HIS A 218 -10.06 7.23 1.51
N PRO A 219 -9.22 6.80 0.54
CA PRO A 219 -8.26 5.69 0.58
C PRO A 219 -6.93 6.04 1.27
N THR A 220 -6.19 4.99 1.71
CA THR A 220 -4.87 5.12 2.34
C THR A 220 -3.95 3.92 2.04
N TYR A 221 -2.76 3.93 2.64
CA TYR A 221 -1.76 2.87 2.50
C TYR A 221 -2.26 1.52 3.06
N PRO A 222 -2.32 0.45 2.24
CA PRO A 222 -2.90 -0.83 2.64
C PRO A 222 -2.29 -1.44 3.89
N ASN A 223 -0.95 -1.43 3.98
CA ASN A 223 -0.28 -2.08 5.10
C ASN A 223 -0.47 -1.32 6.43
N ALA A 224 -0.87 -0.04 6.39
CA ALA A 224 -1.27 0.67 7.61
C ALA A 224 -2.62 0.15 8.13
N ILE A 225 -3.58 -0.11 7.23
CA ILE A 225 -4.87 -0.70 7.59
C ILE A 225 -4.65 -2.07 8.25
N GLU A 226 -3.81 -2.90 7.66
CA GLU A 226 -3.52 -4.23 8.20
C GLU A 226 -2.74 -4.15 9.53
N ALA A 227 -1.75 -3.25 9.65
CA ALA A 227 -1.01 -3.06 10.89
C ALA A 227 -1.91 -2.61 12.05
N ILE A 228 -2.90 -1.73 11.78
CA ILE A 228 -3.90 -1.30 12.76
C ILE A 228 -4.77 -2.49 13.21
N ARG A 229 -5.23 -3.31 12.26
CA ARG A 229 -6.03 -4.51 12.56
C ARG A 229 -5.24 -5.55 13.35
N ASP A 230 -3.97 -5.72 13.01
CA ASP A 230 -3.10 -6.74 13.60
C ASP A 230 -2.76 -6.46 15.07
N VAL A 231 -2.74 -5.19 15.50
CA VAL A 231 -2.68 -4.84 16.93
C VAL A 231 -4.03 -4.93 17.65
N GLY A 232 -5.08 -5.40 16.96
CA GLY A 232 -6.44 -5.50 17.50
C GLY A 232 -7.20 -4.17 17.52
N ALA A 233 -6.66 -3.10 16.95
CA ALA A 233 -7.37 -1.82 16.82
C ALA A 233 -8.33 -1.81 15.62
N ARG A 234 -9.20 -0.82 15.56
CA ARG A 234 -10.23 -0.68 14.54
C ARG A 234 -9.97 0.57 13.70
N PRO A 235 -9.68 0.44 12.38
CA PRO A 235 -9.57 1.60 11.52
C PRO A 235 -10.93 2.27 11.35
N VAL A 236 -10.95 3.60 11.49
CA VAL A 236 -12.10 4.46 11.27
C VAL A 236 -11.80 5.34 10.05
N PRO A 237 -12.44 5.08 8.91
CA PRO A 237 -12.15 5.79 7.67
C PRO A 237 -12.73 7.21 7.70
N VAL A 238 -11.94 8.19 7.26
CA VAL A 238 -12.39 9.55 6.91
C VAL A 238 -12.16 9.74 5.41
N PRO A 239 -13.22 10.00 4.63
CA PRO A 239 -13.12 10.07 3.17
C PRO A 239 -12.17 11.18 2.70
N LEU A 240 -11.34 10.86 1.71
CA LEU A 240 -10.71 11.84 0.84
C LEU A 240 -11.62 12.11 -0.35
N ARG A 241 -11.71 13.37 -0.76
CA ARG A 241 -12.51 13.85 -1.90
C ARG A 241 -11.59 14.56 -2.89
N PRO A 242 -10.96 13.83 -3.81
CA PRO A 242 -9.99 14.39 -4.75
C PRO A 242 -10.54 15.50 -5.63
N GLU A 243 -11.85 15.56 -5.80
CA GLU A 243 -12.58 16.57 -6.52
C GLU A 243 -12.85 17.85 -5.70
N ASP A 244 -12.57 17.84 -4.40
CA ASP A 244 -12.79 19.00 -3.52
C ASP A 244 -11.68 20.06 -3.73
N PRO A 245 -12.04 21.32 -4.04
CA PRO A 245 -11.08 22.42 -4.15
C PRO A 245 -10.22 22.66 -2.89
N ALA A 246 -10.70 22.23 -1.72
CA ALA A 246 -9.96 22.31 -0.44
C ALA A 246 -8.83 21.24 -0.31
N GLY A 247 -8.39 20.66 -1.42
CA GLY A 247 -7.27 19.71 -1.43
C GLY A 247 -7.61 18.29 -1.03
N GLY A 248 -8.89 17.94 -0.96
CA GLY A 248 -9.37 16.57 -0.82
C GLY A 248 -9.51 16.05 0.61
N TRP A 249 -9.07 16.75 1.66
CA TRP A 249 -9.25 16.36 3.06
C TRP A 249 -10.53 16.94 3.68
N ASP A 250 -11.33 16.07 4.28
CA ASP A 250 -12.50 16.46 5.10
C ASP A 250 -12.03 16.70 6.55
N LEU A 251 -11.44 17.87 6.82
CA LEU A 251 -10.90 18.22 8.13
C LEU A 251 -11.99 18.30 9.21
N ASP A 252 -13.18 18.79 8.88
CA ASP A 252 -14.34 18.77 9.77
C ASP A 252 -14.82 17.35 10.05
N GLY A 253 -14.77 16.48 9.05
CA GLY A 253 -15.00 15.04 9.20
C GLY A 253 -14.00 14.38 10.15
N ILE A 254 -12.70 14.72 10.04
CA ILE A 254 -11.66 14.25 10.98
C ILE A 254 -11.99 14.69 12.41
N ARG A 255 -12.31 15.98 12.61
CA ARG A 255 -12.68 16.55 13.92
C ARG A 255 -13.91 15.86 14.51
N SER A 256 -14.94 15.68 13.71
CA SER A 256 -16.20 15.04 14.09
C SER A 256 -15.99 13.57 14.44
N ALA A 257 -15.26 12.82 13.59
CA ALA A 257 -14.96 11.42 13.81
C ALA A 257 -14.13 11.20 15.08
N ALA A 258 -13.12 12.05 15.34
CA ALA A 258 -12.32 12.01 16.57
C ALA A 258 -13.19 12.09 17.83
N ARG A 259 -14.14 13.05 17.85
CA ARG A 259 -15.04 13.26 19.00
C ARG A 259 -16.05 12.11 19.13
N GLN A 260 -16.71 11.72 18.04
CA GLN A 260 -17.79 10.71 18.06
C GLN A 260 -17.26 9.31 18.40
N THR A 261 -16.06 9.01 17.96
CA THR A 261 -15.47 7.68 18.17
C THR A 261 -14.53 7.61 19.37
N ALA A 262 -14.22 8.76 20.00
CA ALA A 262 -13.20 8.89 21.04
C ALA A 262 -11.84 8.30 20.57
N ALA A 263 -11.50 8.49 19.30
CA ALA A 263 -10.24 8.01 18.75
C ALA A 263 -9.06 8.79 19.37
N GLY A 264 -8.15 8.07 20.00
CA GLY A 264 -6.91 8.65 20.58
C GLY A 264 -5.77 8.72 19.58
N LEU A 265 -5.91 8.12 18.39
CA LEU A 265 -4.87 8.04 17.37
C LEU A 265 -5.46 8.23 15.96
N ALA A 266 -4.71 8.92 15.11
CA ALA A 266 -4.91 8.92 13.66
C ALA A 266 -3.62 8.56 12.93
N TYR A 267 -3.73 7.95 11.76
CA TYR A 267 -2.66 7.75 10.77
C TYR A 267 -3.07 8.40 9.47
N LEU A 268 -2.33 9.41 9.04
CA LEU A 268 -2.67 10.24 7.88
C LEU A 268 -1.45 10.42 6.98
N VAL A 269 -1.68 10.55 5.66
CA VAL A 269 -0.65 10.69 4.62
C VAL A 269 -0.87 12.00 3.84
N PRO A 270 -0.57 13.17 4.43
CA PRO A 270 -0.84 14.46 3.81
C PRO A 270 0.13 14.85 2.69
N ASP A 271 1.29 14.18 2.60
CA ASP A 271 2.31 14.41 1.59
C ASP A 271 2.18 13.40 0.47
N TYR A 272 1.53 13.81 -0.64
CA TYR A 272 1.33 12.97 -1.83
C TYR A 272 0.73 11.60 -1.48
N ASN A 273 -0.46 11.66 -0.87
CA ASN A 273 -1.19 10.50 -0.36
C ASN A 273 -1.11 9.28 -1.26
N ASN A 274 -0.84 8.13 -0.70
CA ASN A 274 -0.94 6.85 -1.40
C ASN A 274 -2.34 6.26 -1.18
N PRO A 275 -3.21 6.18 -2.22
CA PRO A 275 -2.85 6.09 -3.65
C PRO A 275 -3.09 7.37 -4.48
N THR A 276 -3.66 8.44 -3.93
CA THR A 276 -4.25 9.54 -4.70
C THR A 276 -3.25 10.59 -5.21
N GLY A 277 -2.06 10.68 -4.59
CA GLY A 277 -1.08 11.73 -4.88
C GLY A 277 -1.46 13.12 -4.37
N LEU A 278 -2.52 13.25 -3.57
CA LEU A 278 -2.98 14.52 -3.00
C LEU A 278 -1.96 15.09 -2.00
N LEU A 279 -1.86 16.40 -1.97
CA LEU A 279 -1.03 17.17 -1.05
C LEU A 279 -1.91 18.08 -0.21
N LEU A 280 -1.81 17.99 1.12
CA LEU A 280 -2.47 18.92 2.03
C LEU A 280 -1.69 20.23 2.09
N ASP A 281 -2.35 21.35 1.86
CA ASP A 281 -1.76 22.68 1.87
C ASP A 281 -1.40 23.17 3.28
N ALA A 282 -0.81 24.37 3.39
CA ALA A 282 -0.35 24.93 4.65
C ALA A 282 -1.50 25.21 5.63
N ASP A 283 -2.63 25.71 5.13
CA ASP A 283 -3.79 26.03 5.96
C ASP A 283 -4.42 24.75 6.52
N GLY A 284 -4.57 23.72 5.70
CA GLY A 284 -5.03 22.41 6.13
C GLY A 284 -4.10 21.74 7.15
N ARG A 285 -2.77 21.92 7.03
CA ARG A 285 -1.79 21.44 8.02
C ARG A 285 -1.94 22.15 9.36
N ALA A 286 -2.15 23.46 9.34
CA ALA A 286 -2.39 24.25 10.54
C ALA A 286 -3.68 23.82 11.23
N GLU A 287 -4.74 23.61 10.45
CA GLU A 287 -6.04 23.12 10.96
C GLU A 287 -5.91 21.70 11.53
N LEU A 288 -5.17 20.80 10.86
CA LEU A 288 -4.94 19.44 11.34
C LEU A 288 -4.19 19.44 12.68
N ALA A 289 -3.19 20.32 12.85
CA ALA A 289 -2.49 20.51 14.13
C ALA A 289 -3.43 21.05 15.22
N ALA A 290 -4.37 21.94 14.87
CA ALA A 290 -5.39 22.42 15.78
C ALA A 290 -6.37 21.31 16.19
N ILE A 291 -6.78 20.46 15.25
CA ILE A 291 -7.63 19.29 15.54
C ILE A 291 -6.95 18.36 16.53
N ALA A 292 -5.66 18.03 16.32
CA ALA A 292 -4.88 17.17 17.21
C ALA A 292 -4.91 17.69 18.65
N ARG A 293 -4.61 18.98 18.83
CA ARG A 293 -4.63 19.66 20.13
C ARG A 293 -6.02 19.67 20.77
N ASP A 294 -7.05 20.09 20.03
CA ASP A 294 -8.40 20.29 20.54
C ASP A 294 -9.12 18.99 20.91
N THR A 295 -8.76 17.89 20.24
CA THR A 295 -9.28 16.55 20.50
C THR A 295 -8.37 15.71 21.40
N ARG A 296 -7.18 16.18 21.71
CA ARG A 296 -6.11 15.42 22.40
C ARG A 296 -5.75 14.11 21.70
N MET A 297 -5.92 14.08 20.39
CA MET A 297 -5.61 12.93 19.56
C MET A 297 -4.16 13.01 19.09
N THR A 298 -3.40 11.94 19.24
CA THR A 298 -2.09 11.83 18.58
C THR A 298 -2.32 11.58 17.10
N ILE A 299 -1.66 12.34 16.23
CA ILE A 299 -1.69 12.12 14.79
C ILE A 299 -0.32 11.66 14.32
N VAL A 300 -0.26 10.47 13.75
CA VAL A 300 0.90 9.93 13.05
C VAL A 300 0.83 10.37 11.60
N ILE A 301 1.78 11.19 11.19
CA ILE A 301 1.94 11.70 9.82
C ILE A 301 2.98 10.84 9.11
N ASP A 302 2.56 10.20 8.01
CA ASP A 302 3.47 9.47 7.14
C ASP A 302 3.99 10.41 6.04
N GLU A 303 5.28 10.74 6.13
CA GLU A 303 6.02 11.58 5.20
C GLU A 303 6.89 10.74 4.22
N SER A 304 6.62 9.46 4.06
CA SER A 304 7.41 8.61 3.16
C SER A 304 7.49 9.10 1.72
N MET A 305 6.52 9.90 1.27
CA MET A 305 6.45 10.46 -0.08
C MET A 305 6.85 11.95 -0.13
N ALA A 306 7.17 12.60 0.99
CA ALA A 306 7.34 14.05 1.09
C ALA A 306 8.38 14.65 0.13
N ASP A 307 9.35 13.84 -0.33
CA ASP A 307 10.39 14.26 -1.27
C ASP A 307 9.96 14.20 -2.75
N LEU A 308 8.80 13.63 -3.04
CA LEU A 308 8.38 13.26 -4.39
C LEU A 308 7.30 14.19 -4.95
N GLY A 309 7.43 15.49 -4.69
CA GLY A 309 6.66 16.53 -5.36
C GLY A 309 7.01 16.63 -6.83
N LEU A 310 6.03 16.58 -7.71
CA LEU A 310 6.24 16.64 -9.17
C LEU A 310 5.75 17.93 -9.80
N GLY A 311 5.12 18.81 -9.01
CA GLY A 311 4.75 20.17 -9.40
C GLY A 311 5.92 21.16 -9.26
N ALA A 312 5.67 22.40 -9.65
CA ALA A 312 6.62 23.52 -9.48
C ALA A 312 6.52 24.19 -8.10
N GLU A 313 5.49 23.90 -7.33
CA GLU A 313 5.25 24.53 -6.03
C GLU A 313 6.16 23.94 -4.96
N VAL A 314 6.63 24.81 -4.05
CA VAL A 314 7.38 24.37 -2.87
C VAL A 314 6.41 23.71 -1.91
N PRO A 315 6.68 22.46 -1.47
CA PRO A 315 5.81 21.77 -0.51
C PRO A 315 5.70 22.57 0.80
N PRO A 316 4.53 22.58 1.46
CA PRO A 316 4.38 23.22 2.75
C PRO A 316 5.33 22.62 3.81
N PRO A 317 5.66 23.36 4.89
CA PRO A 317 6.38 22.80 6.02
C PRO A 317 5.69 21.56 6.59
N PRO A 318 6.40 20.63 7.26
CA PRO A 318 5.80 19.46 7.89
C PRO A 318 4.63 19.84 8.81
N VAL A 319 3.60 18.99 8.92
CA VAL A 319 2.44 19.26 9.81
C VAL A 319 2.88 19.59 11.23
N ALA A 320 3.93 18.92 11.72
CA ALA A 320 4.49 19.17 13.05
C ALA A 320 5.05 20.59 13.24
N ALA A 321 5.33 21.35 12.18
CA ALA A 321 5.78 22.75 12.28
C ALA A 321 4.63 23.69 12.72
N PHE A 322 3.39 23.30 12.53
CA PHE A 322 2.20 24.03 12.95
C PHE A 322 1.72 23.63 14.36
N ALA A 323 2.27 22.57 14.94
CA ALA A 323 1.92 22.08 16.27
C ALA A 323 2.73 22.79 17.36
N LYS A 324 2.08 23.11 18.48
CA LYS A 324 2.71 23.69 19.67
C LYS A 324 3.06 22.64 20.74
N GLY A 325 2.60 21.41 20.57
CA GLY A 325 2.74 20.29 21.50
C GLY A 325 3.34 19.05 20.86
N SER A 326 3.20 17.93 21.52
CA SER A 326 3.72 16.61 21.10
C SER A 326 2.68 15.71 20.44
N GLU A 327 1.54 16.27 20.03
CA GLU A 327 0.42 15.52 19.46
C GLU A 327 0.72 15.01 18.03
N ILE A 328 1.67 15.64 17.34
CA ILE A 328 2.06 15.24 15.99
C ILE A 328 3.35 14.42 16.06
N VAL A 329 3.25 13.20 15.56
CA VAL A 329 4.36 12.25 15.40
C VAL A 329 4.57 12.03 13.91
N THR A 330 5.81 12.11 13.43
CA THR A 330 6.11 11.93 12.01
C THR A 330 6.85 10.62 11.78
N ILE A 331 6.49 9.90 10.72
CA ILE A 331 7.22 8.75 10.19
C ILE A 331 7.84 9.17 8.86
N GLY A 332 9.15 8.92 8.70
CA GLY A 332 9.87 9.13 7.45
C GLY A 332 10.54 7.86 6.94
N SER A 333 10.97 7.87 5.68
CA SER A 333 11.60 6.71 5.05
C SER A 333 12.57 7.12 3.95
N ALA A 334 13.72 6.44 3.90
CA ALA A 334 14.65 6.51 2.77
C ALA A 334 14.21 5.65 1.56
N SER A 335 13.22 4.78 1.75
CA SER A 335 12.84 3.77 0.76
C SER A 335 12.26 4.35 -0.52
N LYS A 336 11.53 5.47 -0.44
CA LYS A 336 10.88 6.09 -1.60
C LYS A 336 11.76 7.18 -2.22
N SER A 337 12.47 7.91 -1.38
CA SER A 337 13.41 8.94 -1.81
C SER A 337 14.63 8.33 -2.52
N PHE A 338 15.15 7.22 -2.00
CA PHE A 338 16.37 6.59 -2.51
C PHE A 338 16.14 5.16 -2.98
N TRP A 339 16.02 4.19 -2.08
CA TRP A 339 15.86 2.79 -2.46
C TRP A 339 15.21 1.96 -1.34
N GLY A 340 14.24 1.12 -1.72
CA GLY A 340 13.53 0.24 -0.79
C GLY A 340 14.44 -0.79 -0.10
N GLY A 341 15.55 -1.18 -0.73
CA GLY A 341 16.52 -2.13 -0.19
C GLY A 341 17.31 -1.63 1.00
N LEU A 342 17.45 -0.31 1.21
CA LEU A 342 18.11 0.27 2.38
C LEU A 342 17.45 -0.11 3.70
N ARG A 343 16.15 -0.31 3.72
CA ARG A 343 15.37 -0.61 4.95
C ARG A 343 15.59 0.40 6.08
N VAL A 344 15.85 1.67 5.77
CA VAL A 344 16.01 2.76 6.72
C VAL A 344 14.79 3.67 6.71
N GLY A 345 14.27 3.94 7.88
CA GLY A 345 13.23 4.92 8.17
C GLY A 345 13.46 5.54 9.55
N TRP A 346 12.56 6.40 9.97
CA TRP A 346 12.65 7.06 11.27
C TRP A 346 11.29 7.48 11.80
N ILE A 347 11.25 7.68 13.10
CA ILE A 347 10.18 8.38 13.80
C ILE A 347 10.77 9.69 14.31
N ARG A 348 10.11 10.82 14.03
CA ARG A 348 10.39 12.10 14.66
C ARG A 348 9.29 12.41 15.66
N THR A 349 9.66 12.59 16.94
CA THR A 349 8.70 12.84 18.02
C THR A 349 9.39 13.44 19.26
N SER A 350 8.67 13.58 20.37
CA SER A 350 9.24 14.02 21.65
C SER A 350 10.14 12.95 22.28
N GLN A 351 11.15 13.36 23.02
CA GLN A 351 12.04 12.46 23.79
C GLN A 351 11.27 11.51 24.71
N ALA A 352 10.19 12.01 25.33
CA ALA A 352 9.35 11.19 26.21
C ALA A 352 8.70 10.00 25.45
N LEU A 353 8.25 10.20 24.20
CA LEU A 353 7.71 9.11 23.40
C LEU A 353 8.83 8.21 22.87
N ILE A 354 9.99 8.75 22.49
CA ILE A 354 11.16 7.93 22.11
C ILE A 354 11.54 6.97 23.26
N THR A 355 11.58 7.45 24.49
CA THR A 355 11.87 6.60 25.67
C THR A 355 10.87 5.44 25.79
N LYS A 356 9.57 5.70 25.58
CA LYS A 356 8.55 4.64 25.58
C LYS A 356 8.74 3.64 24.43
N LEU A 357 9.06 4.14 23.23
CA LEU A 357 9.33 3.29 22.06
C LEU A 357 10.55 2.39 22.27
N LEU A 358 11.62 2.91 22.87
CA LEU A 358 12.81 2.13 23.22
C LEU A 358 12.49 1.02 24.22
N GLY A 359 11.57 1.27 25.16
CA GLY A 359 11.14 0.26 26.13
C GLY A 359 10.53 -1.00 25.50
N ILE A 360 9.84 -0.87 24.37
CA ILE A 360 9.27 -2.00 23.64
C ILE A 360 10.16 -2.53 22.52
N ARG A 361 11.08 -1.70 22.02
CA ARG A 361 11.91 -2.03 20.85
C ARG A 361 12.69 -3.33 21.03
N SER A 362 13.24 -3.55 22.22
CA SER A 362 14.00 -4.77 22.53
C SER A 362 13.24 -6.07 22.36
N THR A 363 11.88 -6.02 22.32
CA THR A 363 11.03 -7.18 22.07
C THR A 363 10.67 -7.35 20.58
N VAL A 364 11.04 -6.38 19.73
CA VAL A 364 10.73 -6.35 18.29
C VAL A 364 11.98 -6.50 17.46
N ASP A 365 13.00 -5.65 17.73
CA ASP A 365 14.33 -5.69 17.12
C ASP A 365 15.37 -5.11 18.11
N LEU A 366 16.65 -5.11 17.70
CA LEU A 366 17.76 -4.59 18.51
C LEU A 366 18.43 -3.35 17.87
N GLY A 367 17.88 -2.85 16.78
CA GLY A 367 18.38 -1.71 16.03
C GLY A 367 18.44 -1.94 14.51
N THR A 368 18.70 -0.86 13.80
CA THR A 368 18.85 -0.87 12.35
C THR A 368 20.30 -1.16 11.98
N PRO A 369 20.63 -1.93 10.91
CA PRO A 369 22.00 -2.19 10.51
C PRO A 369 22.83 -0.91 10.33
N VAL A 370 24.04 -0.87 10.88
CA VAL A 370 24.90 0.33 10.87
C VAL A 370 25.29 0.70 9.44
N MET A 371 25.61 -0.27 8.59
CA MET A 371 26.02 -0.07 7.20
C MET A 371 25.00 0.73 6.41
N ASP A 372 23.71 0.32 6.49
CA ASP A 372 22.62 0.97 5.76
C ASP A 372 22.31 2.36 6.32
N GLN A 373 22.54 2.57 7.62
CA GLN A 373 22.43 3.88 8.23
C GLN A 373 23.52 4.82 7.69
N LEU A 374 24.77 4.38 7.62
CA LEU A 374 25.90 5.18 7.09
C LEU A 374 25.70 5.48 5.59
N ALA A 375 25.28 4.50 4.79
CA ALA A 375 24.94 4.74 3.40
C ALA A 375 23.82 5.78 3.26
N THR A 376 22.82 5.76 4.16
CA THR A 376 21.73 6.74 4.16
C THR A 376 22.22 8.14 4.54
N VAL A 377 23.20 8.29 5.41
CA VAL A 377 23.84 9.59 5.70
C VAL A 377 24.37 10.21 4.42
N HIS A 378 25.20 9.46 3.68
CA HIS A 378 25.76 9.93 2.41
C HIS A 378 24.68 10.35 1.41
N LEU A 379 23.63 9.54 1.27
CA LEU A 379 22.51 9.86 0.36
C LEU A 379 21.75 11.12 0.79
N LEU A 380 21.57 11.35 2.09
CA LEU A 380 20.91 12.54 2.61
C LEU A 380 21.74 13.81 2.40
N GLU A 381 23.07 13.72 2.47
CA GLU A 381 23.99 14.82 2.21
C GLU A 381 23.99 15.24 0.74
N HIS A 382 23.69 14.31 -0.16
CA HIS A 382 23.60 14.55 -1.62
C HIS A 382 22.14 14.53 -2.13
N ALA A 383 21.17 14.66 -1.24
CA ALA A 383 19.76 14.39 -1.52
C ALA A 383 19.19 15.26 -2.65
N GLU A 384 19.52 16.55 -2.72
CA GLU A 384 18.91 17.47 -3.71
C GLU A 384 19.15 17.00 -5.14
N ALA A 385 20.42 16.78 -5.50
CA ALA A 385 20.77 16.34 -6.86
C ALA A 385 20.19 14.95 -7.22
N ILE A 386 20.10 14.06 -6.25
CA ILE A 386 19.49 12.73 -6.43
C ILE A 386 17.98 12.87 -6.66
N LEU A 387 17.32 13.64 -5.81
CA LEU A 387 15.86 13.81 -5.82
C LEU A 387 15.38 14.58 -7.06
N ASP A 388 16.14 15.55 -7.53
CA ASP A 388 15.80 16.27 -8.75
C ASP A 388 15.76 15.33 -9.96
N ARG A 389 16.79 14.52 -10.15
CA ARG A 389 16.79 13.50 -11.21
C ARG A 389 15.66 12.49 -11.06
N ARG A 390 15.35 12.10 -9.83
CA ARG A 390 14.23 11.20 -9.53
C ARG A 390 12.88 11.82 -9.90
N ARG A 391 12.68 13.09 -9.54
CA ARG A 391 11.45 13.84 -9.88
C ARG A 391 11.29 13.98 -11.39
N ASP A 392 12.38 14.27 -12.11
CA ASP A 392 12.35 14.35 -13.58
C ASP A 392 12.00 13.00 -14.21
N GLN A 393 12.60 11.91 -13.74
CA GLN A 393 12.27 10.57 -14.16
C GLN A 393 10.79 10.24 -13.90
N LEU A 394 10.28 10.54 -12.72
CA LEU A 394 8.88 10.29 -12.36
C LEU A 394 7.91 11.15 -13.18
N ARG A 395 8.27 12.40 -13.52
CA ARG A 395 7.45 13.25 -14.40
C ARG A 395 7.32 12.63 -15.79
N SER A 396 8.44 12.18 -16.38
CA SER A 396 8.44 11.50 -17.68
C SER A 396 7.63 10.21 -17.67
N GLN A 397 7.84 9.35 -16.67
CA GLN A 397 7.12 8.09 -16.51
C GLN A 397 5.63 8.31 -16.26
N ARG A 398 5.26 9.33 -15.45
CA ARG A 398 3.85 9.70 -15.24
C ARG A 398 3.19 10.14 -16.54
N ALA A 399 3.85 10.98 -17.33
CA ALA A 399 3.34 11.42 -18.63
C ALA A 399 3.10 10.21 -19.55
N ALA A 400 4.08 9.31 -19.67
CA ALA A 400 3.96 8.11 -20.49
C ALA A 400 2.80 7.19 -20.06
N LEU A 401 2.58 7.04 -18.74
CA LEU A 401 1.44 6.27 -18.22
C LEU A 401 0.11 6.95 -18.58
N LEU A 402 0.00 8.26 -18.39
CA LEU A 402 -1.22 9.02 -18.69
C LEU A 402 -1.57 9.00 -20.18
N ASP A 403 -0.57 9.17 -21.06
CA ASP A 403 -0.75 9.09 -22.50
C ASP A 403 -1.26 7.70 -22.91
N ALA A 404 -0.64 6.64 -22.38
CA ALA A 404 -1.07 5.27 -22.66
C ALA A 404 -2.50 4.98 -22.15
N LEU A 405 -2.87 5.50 -20.96
CA LEU A 405 -4.22 5.35 -20.44
C LEU A 405 -5.25 6.11 -21.28
N ALA A 406 -4.93 7.31 -21.73
CA ALA A 406 -5.81 8.09 -22.60
C ALA A 406 -6.02 7.40 -23.97
N GLU A 407 -5.00 6.73 -24.49
CA GLU A 407 -5.03 6.00 -25.76
C GLU A 407 -5.83 4.70 -25.66
N GLU A 408 -5.58 3.87 -24.66
CA GLU A 408 -6.11 2.49 -24.57
C GLU A 408 -7.40 2.40 -23.73
N LEU A 409 -7.59 3.31 -22.75
CA LEU A 409 -8.69 3.29 -21.79
C LEU A 409 -9.32 4.70 -21.60
N PRO A 410 -9.78 5.35 -22.67
CA PRO A 410 -10.25 6.74 -22.65
C PRO A 410 -11.46 7.00 -21.74
N ASP A 411 -12.25 5.99 -21.43
CA ASP A 411 -13.41 6.09 -20.54
C ASP A 411 -13.03 6.09 -19.05
N TRP A 412 -11.76 5.84 -18.70
CA TRP A 412 -11.31 5.86 -17.32
C TRP A 412 -11.01 7.29 -16.87
N ARG A 413 -11.41 7.60 -15.64
CA ARG A 413 -11.08 8.89 -15.02
C ARG A 413 -9.86 8.73 -14.13
N VAL A 414 -8.84 9.52 -14.36
CA VAL A 414 -7.58 9.41 -13.63
C VAL A 414 -7.39 10.62 -12.73
N THR A 415 -7.29 10.42 -11.42
CA THR A 415 -6.86 11.46 -10.49
C THR A 415 -5.34 11.56 -10.55
N VAL A 416 -4.85 12.74 -10.94
CA VAL A 416 -3.42 13.06 -11.01
C VAL A 416 -3.09 14.01 -9.87
N GLY A 417 -2.41 13.49 -8.85
CA GLY A 417 -1.99 14.30 -7.70
C GLY A 417 -0.76 15.17 -7.99
N ALA A 418 -0.42 16.05 -7.05
CA ALA A 418 0.73 16.95 -7.12
C ALA A 418 2.09 16.22 -7.06
N GLY A 419 2.11 14.94 -6.68
CA GLY A 419 3.33 14.15 -6.54
C GLY A 419 3.07 12.67 -6.26
N GLY A 420 4.04 12.03 -5.63
CA GLY A 420 3.99 10.62 -5.31
C GLY A 420 4.48 9.73 -6.46
N MET A 421 4.02 8.48 -6.48
CA MET A 421 4.53 7.43 -7.38
C MET A 421 3.42 6.67 -8.12
N SER A 422 2.15 7.08 -7.98
CA SER A 422 1.01 6.41 -8.58
C SER A 422 -0.11 7.39 -8.92
N VAL A 423 -0.97 6.98 -9.84
CA VAL A 423 -2.25 7.63 -10.10
C VAL A 423 -3.38 6.74 -9.58
N TRP A 424 -4.52 7.37 -9.28
CA TRP A 424 -5.73 6.71 -8.83
C TRP A 424 -6.76 6.73 -9.95
N ALA A 425 -6.94 5.58 -10.61
CA ALA A 425 -7.78 5.44 -11.78
C ALA A 425 -9.17 4.91 -11.40
N GLN A 426 -10.21 5.64 -11.78
CA GLN A 426 -11.61 5.25 -11.64
C GLN A 426 -12.10 4.55 -12.90
N LEU A 427 -12.60 3.33 -12.73
CA LEU A 427 -13.17 2.49 -13.78
C LEU A 427 -14.64 2.85 -13.99
N PRO A 428 -15.17 2.71 -15.21
CA PRO A 428 -16.61 2.85 -15.49
C PRO A 428 -17.50 1.87 -14.71
N THR A 429 -16.96 0.68 -14.36
CA THR A 429 -17.67 -0.40 -13.68
C THR A 429 -16.95 -0.87 -12.43
N SER A 430 -17.68 -1.54 -11.51
CA SER A 430 -17.14 -2.06 -10.23
C SER A 430 -16.51 -3.43 -10.42
N VAL A 431 -15.34 -3.49 -11.09
CA VAL A 431 -14.66 -4.75 -11.47
C VAL A 431 -13.19 -4.81 -11.06
N SER A 432 -12.74 -3.92 -10.17
CA SER A 432 -11.32 -3.81 -9.81
C SER A 432 -10.74 -5.12 -9.28
N THR A 433 -11.44 -5.82 -8.40
CA THR A 433 -11.00 -7.11 -7.86
C THR A 433 -10.96 -8.18 -8.96
N ALA A 434 -12.00 -8.26 -9.80
CA ALA A 434 -12.03 -9.20 -10.91
C ALA A 434 -10.93 -8.91 -11.94
N LEU A 435 -10.67 -7.61 -12.22
CA LEU A 435 -9.62 -7.19 -13.14
C LEU A 435 -8.23 -7.57 -12.59
N ALA A 436 -7.95 -7.30 -11.32
CA ALA A 436 -6.69 -7.69 -10.69
C ALA A 436 -6.50 -9.23 -10.68
N ALA A 437 -7.57 -10.01 -10.56
CA ALA A 437 -7.52 -11.46 -10.63
C ALA A 437 -7.28 -12.00 -12.05
N THR A 438 -7.76 -11.29 -13.08
CA THR A 438 -7.64 -11.72 -14.49
C THR A 438 -6.36 -11.21 -15.15
N ALA A 439 -5.86 -10.04 -14.73
CA ALA A 439 -4.72 -9.35 -15.30
C ALA A 439 -3.43 -10.21 -15.44
N PRO A 440 -3.11 -11.15 -14.52
CA PRO A 440 -1.94 -12.01 -14.68
C PRO A 440 -1.97 -12.85 -15.98
N ASN A 441 -3.14 -13.24 -16.47
CA ASN A 441 -3.30 -13.98 -17.72
C ASN A 441 -3.02 -13.11 -18.97
N HIS A 442 -2.88 -11.80 -18.77
CA HIS A 442 -2.57 -10.81 -19.80
C HIS A 442 -1.17 -10.20 -19.61
N GLY A 443 -0.38 -10.69 -18.64
CA GLY A 443 1.00 -10.25 -18.45
C GLY A 443 1.17 -9.02 -17.53
N VAL A 444 0.19 -8.68 -16.68
CA VAL A 444 0.29 -7.59 -15.73
C VAL A 444 -0.27 -7.98 -14.36
N LEU A 445 0.37 -7.50 -13.28
CA LEU A 445 -0.12 -7.66 -11.90
C LEU A 445 -0.64 -6.33 -11.41
N LEU A 446 -1.81 -6.32 -10.78
CA LEU A 446 -2.51 -5.12 -10.34
C LEU A 446 -2.84 -5.14 -8.84
N ALA A 447 -2.84 -3.95 -8.24
CA ALA A 447 -3.36 -3.73 -6.90
C ALA A 447 -4.80 -3.21 -6.98
N ALA A 448 -5.77 -4.06 -6.64
CA ALA A 448 -7.19 -3.70 -6.64
C ALA A 448 -7.50 -2.56 -5.64
N GLY A 449 -8.47 -1.71 -5.99
CA GLY A 449 -8.89 -0.58 -5.17
C GLY A 449 -9.30 -0.93 -3.74
N PRO A 450 -10.03 -2.04 -3.49
CA PRO A 450 -10.41 -2.45 -2.13
C PRO A 450 -9.24 -2.68 -1.16
N ARG A 451 -8.02 -2.86 -1.64
CA ARG A 451 -6.83 -2.91 -0.76
C ARG A 451 -6.57 -1.58 -0.03
N PHE A 452 -6.92 -0.45 -0.66
CA PHE A 452 -6.64 0.90 -0.16
C PHE A 452 -7.74 1.44 0.75
N GLY A 453 -8.72 0.62 1.08
CA GLY A 453 -9.85 0.99 1.92
C GLY A 453 -10.28 -0.09 2.88
N VAL A 454 -11.37 0.19 3.58
CA VAL A 454 -12.01 -0.75 4.50
C VAL A 454 -13.38 -1.16 3.96
N GLN A 455 -13.87 -2.32 4.39
CA GLN A 455 -15.23 -2.81 4.09
C GLN A 455 -15.54 -2.97 2.59
N GLY A 456 -14.54 -3.29 1.75
CA GLY A 456 -14.74 -3.51 0.32
C GLY A 456 -14.95 -2.23 -0.50
N ALA A 457 -14.65 -1.06 0.06
CA ALA A 457 -14.70 0.20 -0.69
C ALA A 457 -13.75 0.19 -1.90
N PHE A 458 -13.99 1.10 -2.85
CA PHE A 458 -13.12 1.35 -4.01
C PHE A 458 -13.08 0.25 -5.08
N GLU A 459 -14.14 -0.56 -5.21
CA GLU A 459 -14.24 -1.59 -6.27
C GLU A 459 -14.24 -1.02 -7.70
N ARG A 460 -14.45 0.30 -7.83
CA ARG A 460 -14.33 1.04 -9.10
C ARG A 460 -12.98 1.72 -9.29
N PHE A 461 -11.96 1.36 -8.53
CA PHE A 461 -10.69 2.06 -8.58
C PHE A 461 -9.51 1.10 -8.67
N LEU A 462 -8.42 1.59 -9.29
CA LEU A 462 -7.11 0.93 -9.33
C LEU A 462 -6.03 1.93 -8.97
N ARG A 463 -5.03 1.48 -8.19
CA ARG A 463 -3.78 2.22 -8.07
C ARG A 463 -2.83 1.76 -9.17
N LEU A 464 -2.39 2.71 -10.02
CA LEU A 464 -1.43 2.47 -11.10
C LEU A 464 -0.13 3.23 -10.80
N PRO A 465 0.97 2.53 -10.44
CA PRO A 465 2.27 3.15 -10.23
C PRO A 465 2.89 3.54 -11.59
N PHE A 466 3.62 4.66 -11.59
CA PHE A 466 4.40 5.10 -12.74
C PHE A 466 5.91 4.97 -12.51
N THR A 467 6.34 3.94 -11.77
CA THR A 467 7.74 3.72 -11.38
C THR A 467 8.51 2.80 -12.32
N HIS A 468 7.87 2.27 -13.34
CA HIS A 468 8.46 1.47 -14.40
C HIS A 468 8.96 2.34 -15.55
N GLN A 469 9.82 1.76 -16.40
CA GLN A 469 10.27 2.43 -17.63
C GLN A 469 9.11 2.62 -18.62
N GLU A 470 9.18 3.65 -19.46
CA GLU A 470 8.10 3.98 -20.41
C GLU A 470 7.62 2.79 -21.27
N PRO A 471 8.50 1.95 -21.86
CA PRO A 471 8.05 0.78 -22.64
C PRO A 471 7.26 -0.24 -21.80
N GLU A 472 7.65 -0.43 -20.54
CA GLU A 472 6.96 -1.33 -19.61
C GLU A 472 5.59 -0.76 -19.21
N LEU A 473 5.48 0.56 -19.00
CA LEU A 473 4.22 1.22 -18.69
C LEU A 473 3.23 1.09 -19.86
N ARG A 474 3.66 1.34 -21.09
CA ARG A 474 2.83 1.15 -22.29
C ARG A 474 2.40 -0.31 -22.45
N LEU A 475 3.30 -1.27 -22.22
CA LEU A 475 2.98 -2.69 -22.25
C LEU A 475 1.95 -3.05 -21.16
N ALA A 476 2.15 -2.55 -19.93
CA ALA A 476 1.22 -2.79 -18.82
C ALA A 476 -0.18 -2.26 -19.11
N VAL A 477 -0.31 -1.03 -19.67
CA VAL A 477 -1.61 -0.45 -19.99
C VAL A 477 -2.32 -1.24 -21.08
N LYS A 478 -1.62 -1.70 -22.13
CA LYS A 478 -2.19 -2.59 -23.15
C LYS A 478 -2.69 -3.91 -22.55
N ALA A 479 -1.92 -4.48 -21.64
CA ALA A 479 -2.31 -5.70 -20.92
C ALA A 479 -3.55 -5.47 -20.03
N ILE A 480 -3.63 -4.31 -19.36
CA ILE A 480 -4.81 -3.90 -18.58
C ILE A 480 -6.03 -3.74 -19.48
N ALA A 481 -5.89 -3.06 -20.62
CA ALA A 481 -6.99 -2.88 -21.57
C ALA A 481 -7.51 -4.23 -22.10
N SER A 482 -6.62 -5.15 -22.45
CA SER A 482 -6.98 -6.51 -22.86
C SER A 482 -7.70 -7.29 -21.76
N ALA A 483 -7.20 -7.23 -20.51
CA ALA A 483 -7.84 -7.88 -19.36
C ALA A 483 -9.22 -7.26 -19.05
N TYR A 484 -9.35 -5.94 -19.15
CA TYR A 484 -10.60 -5.22 -18.92
C TYR A 484 -11.65 -5.54 -20.00
N ALA A 485 -11.26 -5.60 -21.26
CA ALA A 485 -12.12 -5.97 -22.38
C ALA A 485 -12.65 -7.42 -22.24
N ALA A 486 -11.84 -8.33 -21.69
CA ALA A 486 -12.26 -9.71 -21.43
C ALA A 486 -13.34 -9.80 -20.32
N LEU A 487 -13.38 -8.83 -19.41
CA LEU A 487 -14.36 -8.77 -18.31
C LEU A 487 -15.63 -8.01 -18.70
N THR A 488 -15.49 -7.02 -19.59
CA THR A 488 -16.57 -6.13 -20.03
C THR A 488 -16.72 -6.24 -21.54
N PRO A 489 -17.29 -7.37 -22.06
CA PRO A 489 -17.52 -7.50 -23.50
C PRO A 489 -18.32 -6.29 -23.99
N ARG A 490 -17.84 -5.61 -25.03
CA ARG A 490 -18.59 -4.54 -25.68
C ARG A 490 -19.98 -5.07 -26.02
N ALA A 491 -21.02 -4.33 -25.63
CA ALA A 491 -22.37 -4.59 -26.13
C ALA A 491 -22.27 -4.65 -27.66
N VAL A 492 -22.57 -5.80 -28.23
CA VAL A 492 -22.65 -5.95 -29.70
C VAL A 492 -23.75 -5.00 -30.15
N ASP A 493 -23.38 -4.07 -31.05
CA ASP A 493 -24.29 -3.09 -31.63
C ASP A 493 -25.49 -3.87 -32.22
N PRO A 494 -26.75 -3.65 -31.77
CA PRO A 494 -27.90 -4.47 -32.20
C PRO A 494 -28.32 -4.17 -33.63
N LEU A 495 -27.56 -3.42 -34.41
CA LEU A 495 -27.92 -2.91 -35.72
C LEU A 495 -27.19 -3.58 -36.92
N THR A 496 -26.65 -4.78 -36.77
CA THR A 496 -26.26 -5.56 -37.97
C THR A 496 -27.44 -6.45 -38.36
N PRO A 497 -28.20 -6.12 -39.43
CA PRO A 497 -29.24 -7.01 -39.91
C PRO A 497 -28.60 -8.29 -40.40
N LEU A 498 -29.06 -9.46 -39.88
CA LEU A 498 -28.76 -10.76 -40.47
C LEU A 498 -29.33 -10.76 -41.88
N THR A 499 -28.51 -10.57 -42.91
CA THR A 499 -28.83 -10.91 -44.26
C THR A 499 -28.87 -12.45 -44.35
N CYS A 500 -30.09 -13.01 -44.29
CA CYS A 500 -30.33 -14.41 -44.69
C CYS A 500 -30.08 -14.54 -46.18
N TYR A 501 -29.18 -15.44 -46.56
CA TYR A 501 -29.12 -16.09 -47.88
C TYR A 501 -29.51 -17.54 -47.71
#